data_734c7ce14e6b7d33df7df7de48862aa0
#
_entry.id   734c7ce14e6b7d33df7df7de48862aa0
#
_cell.length_a   1.000
_cell.length_b   1.000
_cell.length_c   1.000
_cell.angle_alpha   90.00
_cell.angle_beta   90.00
_cell.angle_gamma   90.00
#
_symmetry.space_group_name_H-M   'P 1'
#
loop_
_entity.id
_entity.type
_entity.pdbx_description
1 polymer ?
#
loop_
_entity_poly.entity_id
_entity_poly.type
_entity_poly.pdbx_seq_one_letter_code
_entity_poly.pdbx_strand_id
1 'polypeptide(L)'
;MKILSVDTSATAASVALSEEGKLIGETFINTSLTHSQTLIPMVEQLLNNTKTEISDIDAIAVNAGPGSFTGVRIGVAAVKGLAFANNIPCVSVSTLESMAYNFLS
;
A
#
# COMPACT_ATOMS: atom_id res chain seq x y z
N MET A 1 -12.53 -4.98 -9.88
CA MET A 1 -11.74 -3.82 -9.42
C MET A 1 -10.49 -4.30 -8.70
N LYS A 2 -9.34 -3.85 -9.15
CA LYS A 2 -8.06 -4.18 -8.52
C LYS A 2 -7.64 -3.07 -7.59
N ILE A 3 -7.32 -3.42 -6.35
CA ILE A 3 -6.93 -2.48 -5.32
C ILE A 3 -5.56 -2.87 -4.78
N LEU A 4 -4.65 -1.91 -4.77
CA LEU A 4 -3.34 -2.06 -4.15
C LEU A 4 -3.42 -1.42 -2.77
N SER A 5 -3.15 -2.21 -1.74
CA SER A 5 -3.19 -1.74 -0.35
C SER A 5 -1.78 -1.65 0.20
N VAL A 6 -1.45 -0.53 0.81
CA VAL A 6 -0.15 -0.29 1.42
C VAL A 6 -0.36 -0.01 2.90
N ASP A 7 0.29 -0.80 3.74
CA ASP A 7 0.20 -0.65 5.20
C ASP A 7 1.60 -0.44 5.76
N THR A 8 1.81 0.65 6.45
CA THR A 8 3.13 1.00 6.97
C THR A 8 3.08 1.34 8.44
N SER A 9 4.13 0.99 9.15
CA SER A 9 4.39 1.38 10.52
C SER A 9 5.85 1.78 10.67
N ALA A 10 6.28 2.11 11.88
CA ALA A 10 7.67 2.52 12.11
C ALA A 10 8.68 1.44 11.74
N THR A 11 8.32 0.17 11.87
CA THR A 11 9.26 -0.95 11.73
C THR A 11 8.87 -1.97 10.66
N ALA A 12 7.69 -1.82 10.05
CA ALA A 12 7.18 -2.82 9.12
C ALA A 12 6.42 -2.17 7.98
N ALA A 13 6.40 -2.84 6.86
CA ALA A 13 5.62 -2.43 5.70
C ALA A 13 5.04 -3.66 5.02
N SER A 14 3.82 -3.55 4.51
CA SER A 14 3.22 -4.58 3.69
C SER A 14 2.51 -3.97 2.51
N VAL A 15 2.47 -4.70 1.42
CA VAL A 15 1.77 -4.31 0.20
C VAL A 15 0.94 -5.52 -0.23
N ALA A 16 -0.33 -5.29 -0.52
CA ALA A 16 -1.24 -6.35 -0.92
C ALA A 16 -2.00 -5.95 -2.18
N LEU A 17 -2.24 -6.92 -3.04
CA LEU A 17 -3.06 -6.72 -4.24
C LEU A 17 -4.29 -7.58 -4.11
N SER A 18 -5.46 -6.97 -4.27
CA SER A 18 -6.74 -7.68 -4.26
C SER A 18 -7.53 -7.38 -5.53
N GLU A 19 -8.38 -8.32 -5.92
CA GLU A 19 -9.28 -8.19 -7.05
C GLU A 19 -10.64 -8.77 -6.66
N GLU A 20 -11.68 -7.95 -6.80
CA GLU A 20 -13.05 -8.36 -6.45
C GLU A 20 -13.15 -8.92 -5.03
N GLY A 21 -12.43 -8.29 -4.10
CA GLY A 21 -12.43 -8.70 -2.71
C GLY A 21 -11.56 -9.90 -2.36
N LYS A 22 -10.86 -10.47 -3.34
CA LYS A 22 -9.96 -11.61 -3.12
C LYS A 22 -8.51 -11.16 -3.11
N LEU A 23 -7.75 -11.62 -2.14
CA LEU A 23 -6.32 -11.36 -2.08
C LEU A 23 -5.61 -12.16 -3.18
N ILE A 24 -4.90 -11.45 -4.05
CA ILE A 24 -4.11 -12.06 -5.12
C ILE A 24 -2.68 -12.32 -4.67
N GLY A 25 -2.09 -11.36 -3.96
CA GLY A 25 -0.73 -11.48 -3.48
C GLY A 25 -0.44 -10.46 -2.41
N GLU A 26 0.61 -10.72 -1.63
CA GLU A 26 1.02 -9.86 -0.52
C GLU A 26 2.51 -9.97 -0.32
N THR A 27 3.14 -8.86 0.03
CA THR A 27 4.55 -8.80 0.40
C THR A 27 4.67 -8.06 1.72
N PHE A 28 5.46 -8.62 2.63
CA PHE A 28 5.66 -8.06 3.96
C PHE A 28 7.15 -7.94 4.25
N ILE A 29 7.56 -6.80 4.81
CA ILE A 29 8.92 -6.60 5.28
C ILE A 29 8.87 -6.02 6.68
N ASN A 30 9.62 -6.66 7.58
CA ASN A 30 9.81 -6.19 8.95
C ASN A 30 11.26 -5.71 9.06
N THR A 31 11.49 -4.42 8.87
CA THR A 31 12.83 -3.86 8.79
C THR A 31 12.85 -2.44 9.32
N SER A 32 14.04 -2.02 9.79
CA SER A 32 14.27 -0.64 10.20
C SER A 32 14.73 0.26 9.06
N LEU A 33 14.79 -0.26 7.83
CA LEU A 33 15.15 0.55 6.66
C LEU A 33 14.08 1.58 6.36
N THR A 34 14.46 2.67 5.69
CA THR A 34 13.53 3.72 5.34
C THR A 34 12.50 3.22 4.33
N HIS A 35 11.24 3.57 4.56
CA HIS A 35 10.14 3.14 3.69
C HIS A 35 10.26 3.69 2.28
N SER A 36 10.91 4.83 2.09
CA SER A 36 11.14 5.39 0.76
C SER A 36 12.00 4.48 -0.12
N GLN A 37 12.87 3.66 0.52
CA GLN A 37 13.75 2.74 -0.20
C GLN A 37 13.13 1.36 -0.40
N THR A 38 12.07 1.04 0.36
CA THR A 38 11.51 -0.31 0.36
C THR A 38 10.13 -0.40 -0.27
N LEU A 39 9.28 0.63 -0.12
CA LEU A 39 7.88 0.54 -0.55
C LEU A 39 7.72 0.44 -2.07
N ILE A 40 8.39 1.29 -2.83
CA ILE A 40 8.23 1.26 -4.29
C ILE A 40 8.77 -0.05 -4.88
N PRO A 41 9.97 -0.53 -4.50
CA PRO A 41 10.42 -1.85 -4.95
C PRO A 41 9.47 -2.99 -4.55
N MET A 42 8.85 -2.93 -3.36
CA MET A 42 7.86 -3.92 -2.94
C MET A 42 6.64 -3.93 -3.87
N VAL A 43 6.14 -2.74 -4.21
CA VAL A 43 5.02 -2.60 -5.12
C VAL A 43 5.38 -3.19 -6.48
N GLU A 44 6.54 -2.83 -7.02
CA GLU A 44 6.99 -3.32 -8.33
C GLU A 44 7.14 -4.84 -8.33
N GLN A 45 7.73 -5.39 -7.28
CA GLN A 45 7.91 -6.83 -7.16
C GLN A 45 6.57 -7.56 -7.09
N LEU A 46 5.63 -7.04 -6.30
CA LEU A 46 4.31 -7.64 -6.18
C LEU A 46 3.58 -7.62 -7.51
N LEU A 47 3.63 -6.50 -8.23
CA LEU A 47 3.00 -6.39 -9.54
C LEU A 47 3.61 -7.37 -10.53
N ASN A 48 4.94 -7.48 -10.55
CA ASN A 48 5.63 -8.45 -11.41
C ASN A 48 5.23 -9.89 -11.08
N ASN A 49 5.20 -10.23 -9.79
CA ASN A 49 4.90 -11.59 -9.35
C ASN A 49 3.45 -11.99 -9.65
N THR A 50 2.55 -11.03 -9.71
CA THR A 50 1.15 -11.27 -10.01
C THR A 50 0.81 -11.00 -11.49
N LYS A 51 1.81 -10.67 -12.29
CA LYS A 51 1.65 -10.34 -13.72
C LYS A 51 0.62 -9.23 -13.93
N THR A 52 0.67 -8.22 -13.07
CA THR A 52 -0.25 -7.09 -13.09
C THR A 52 0.51 -5.83 -13.48
N GLU A 53 -0.09 -5.02 -14.35
CA GLU A 53 0.47 -3.72 -14.70
C GLU A 53 -0.05 -2.65 -13.75
N ILE A 54 0.74 -1.60 -13.52
CA ILE A 54 0.30 -0.49 -12.68
C ILE A 54 -0.98 0.14 -13.25
N SER A 55 -1.12 0.15 -14.57
CA SER A 55 -2.31 0.69 -15.23
C SER A 55 -3.57 -0.14 -14.97
N ASP A 56 -3.42 -1.36 -14.49
CA ASP A 56 -4.57 -2.22 -14.15
C ASP A 56 -5.14 -1.91 -12.76
N ILE A 57 -4.42 -1.12 -11.96
CA ILE A 57 -4.83 -0.80 -10.59
C ILE A 57 -5.90 0.29 -10.63
N ASP A 58 -7.04 0.02 -10.01
CA ASP A 58 -8.17 0.96 -9.98
C ASP A 58 -8.09 1.94 -8.81
N ALA A 59 -7.47 1.54 -7.72
CA ALA A 59 -7.32 2.40 -6.55
C ALA A 59 -6.15 1.93 -5.69
N ILE A 60 -5.54 2.87 -4.99
CA ILE A 60 -4.50 2.58 -4.01
C ILE A 60 -5.00 3.04 -2.64
N ALA A 61 -5.01 2.12 -1.68
CA ALA A 61 -5.36 2.43 -0.29
C ALA A 61 -4.09 2.45 0.54
N VAL A 62 -3.89 3.51 1.31
CA VAL A 62 -2.70 3.66 2.15
C VAL A 62 -3.14 3.74 3.60
N ASN A 63 -2.60 2.86 4.42
CA ASN A 63 -2.78 2.89 5.86
C ASN A 63 -1.42 3.18 6.50
N ALA A 64 -1.26 4.36 7.07
CA ALA A 64 -0.11 4.71 7.89
C ALA A 64 -0.54 4.52 9.33
N GLY A 65 0.13 3.64 10.06
CA GLY A 65 -0.19 3.37 11.46
C GLY A 65 -0.15 4.62 12.33
N PRO A 66 -0.56 4.53 13.58
CA PRO A 66 -0.55 5.67 14.47
C PRO A 66 0.87 6.21 14.68
N GLY A 67 1.00 7.53 14.70
CA GLY A 67 2.30 8.17 14.83
C GLY A 67 2.77 8.76 13.50
N SER A 68 3.61 9.78 13.62
CA SER A 68 4.08 10.55 12.46
C SER A 68 5.59 10.43 12.33
N PHE A 69 6.08 9.24 12.06
CA PHE A 69 7.49 9.02 11.83
C PHE A 69 7.87 9.53 10.45
N THR A 70 9.03 10.18 10.36
CA THR A 70 9.50 10.74 9.08
C THR A 70 9.60 9.69 7.98
N GLY A 71 10.12 8.50 8.30
CA GLY A 71 10.24 7.42 7.31
C GLY A 71 8.89 6.98 6.77
N VAL A 72 7.87 6.90 7.63
CA VAL A 72 6.51 6.54 7.22
C VAL A 72 5.95 7.61 6.28
N ARG A 73 6.13 8.88 6.62
CA ARG A 73 5.65 9.99 5.79
C ARG A 73 6.27 9.99 4.41
N ILE A 74 7.58 9.74 4.33
CA ILE A 74 8.29 9.70 3.06
C ILE A 74 7.78 8.54 2.21
N GLY A 75 7.58 7.37 2.82
CA GLY A 75 7.05 6.22 2.12
C GLY A 75 5.64 6.45 1.58
N VAL A 76 4.77 7.03 2.40
CA VAL A 76 3.40 7.37 2.00
C VAL A 76 3.42 8.38 0.86
N ALA A 77 4.28 9.40 0.95
CA ALA A 77 4.41 10.41 -0.11
C ALA A 77 4.86 9.77 -1.43
N ALA A 78 5.78 8.80 -1.38
CA ALA A 78 6.24 8.10 -2.57
C ALA A 78 5.11 7.32 -3.22
N VAL A 79 4.29 6.64 -2.43
CA VAL A 79 3.13 5.88 -2.94
C VAL A 79 2.08 6.82 -3.54
N LYS A 80 1.82 7.95 -2.88
CA LYS A 80 0.90 8.96 -3.42
C LYS A 80 1.41 9.53 -4.74
N GLY A 81 2.73 9.74 -4.84
CA GLY A 81 3.35 10.19 -6.08
C GLY A 81 3.18 9.18 -7.20
N LEU A 82 3.33 7.89 -6.90
CA LEU A 82 3.12 6.82 -7.87
C LEU A 82 1.67 6.81 -8.35
N ALA A 83 0.72 6.95 -7.45
CA ALA A 83 -0.70 7.00 -7.79
C ALA A 83 -1.00 8.20 -8.69
N PHE A 84 -0.49 9.37 -8.33
CA PHE A 84 -0.69 10.59 -9.09
C PHE A 84 -0.11 10.46 -10.50
N ALA A 85 1.10 9.92 -10.62
CA ALA A 85 1.76 9.77 -11.92
C ALA A 85 0.99 8.85 -12.87
N ASN A 86 0.20 7.93 -12.34
CA ASN A 86 -0.56 6.95 -13.12
C ASN A 86 -2.07 7.23 -13.12
N ASN A 87 -2.49 8.39 -12.63
CA ASN A 87 -3.89 8.79 -12.56
C ASN A 87 -4.77 7.80 -11.78
N ILE A 88 -4.22 7.25 -10.70
CA ILE A 88 -4.92 6.28 -9.86
C ILE A 88 -5.41 6.99 -8.59
N PRO A 89 -6.70 6.85 -8.23
CA PRO A 89 -7.18 7.40 -6.96
C PRO A 89 -6.42 6.79 -5.78
N CYS A 90 -6.02 7.64 -4.85
CA CYS A 90 -5.30 7.22 -3.66
C CYS A 90 -6.09 7.64 -2.42
N VAL A 91 -6.44 6.68 -1.58
CA VAL A 91 -7.23 6.91 -0.38
C VAL A 91 -6.38 6.59 0.84
N SER A 92 -6.36 7.50 1.81
CA SER A 92 -5.70 7.25 3.09
C SER A 92 -6.74 6.76 4.10
N VAL A 93 -6.44 5.65 4.76
CA VAL A 93 -7.31 5.10 5.79
C VAL A 93 -6.53 4.95 7.09
N SER A 94 -7.23 5.13 8.22
CA SER A 94 -6.63 4.87 9.52
C SER A 94 -6.80 3.39 9.86
N THR A 95 -5.95 2.90 10.77
CA THR A 95 -6.07 1.52 11.24
C THR A 95 -7.46 1.25 11.82
N LEU A 96 -7.99 2.22 12.56
CA LEU A 96 -9.32 2.09 13.16
C LEU A 96 -10.42 2.00 12.10
N GLU A 97 -10.33 2.82 11.06
CA GLU A 97 -11.28 2.78 9.96
C GLU A 97 -11.18 1.47 9.18
N SER A 98 -9.98 0.96 8.96
CA SER A 98 -9.78 -0.33 8.33
C SER A 98 -10.44 -1.45 9.10
N MET A 99 -10.32 -1.44 10.43
CA MET A 99 -10.97 -2.43 11.30
C MET A 99 -12.48 -2.34 11.21
N ALA A 100 -13.02 -1.13 11.22
CA ALA A 100 -14.46 -0.92 11.08
C ALA A 100 -14.96 -1.45 9.73
N TYR A 101 -14.22 -1.21 8.68
CA TYR A 101 -14.56 -1.72 7.35
C TYR A 101 -14.62 -3.23 7.32
N ASN A 102 -13.67 -3.89 7.95
CA ASN A 102 -13.64 -5.34 8.02
C ASN A 102 -14.84 -5.91 8.76
N PHE A 103 -15.34 -5.20 9.75
CA PHE A 103 -16.51 -5.63 10.51
C PHE A 103 -17.80 -5.41 9.72
N LEU A 104 -17.86 -4.42 8.87
CA LEU A 104 -19.08 -4.08 8.13
C LEU A 104 -19.20 -4.80 6.80
N SER A 105 -18.11 -5.31 6.30
CA SER A 105 -18.11 -6.07 5.06
C SER A 105 -18.17 -7.56 5.34
#